data_38fd7af997972d81abf251bb81d28e90
#
_entry.id   38fd7af997972d81abf251bb81d28e90
#
_cell.length_a   1.000
_cell.length_b   1.000
_cell.length_c   1.000
_cell.angle_alpha   90.00
_cell.angle_beta   90.00
_cell.angle_gamma   90.00
#
_symmetry.space_group_name_H-M   'P 1'
#
loop_
_entity.id
_entity.type
_entity.pdbx_description
1 polymer ?
#
loop_
_entity_poly.entity_id
_entity_poly.type
_entity_poly.pdbx_seq_one_letter_code
_entity_poly.pdbx_strand_id
1 'polypeptide(L)'
;YHLKKPIQNILDSDDFKNNISDPERIECKQAMYSVIQYSKFPWLDHAAKLNPFDSDVFFWLDAGGSRFFNNFDLTEDYPGEAAMDSLDEMGESFLIQMNCEYYRDLFEAEELTDEYLYDNRSYVLGSMFGGHKNAIPKIMKMVDDVLMDKMIAENNVNNEQIALGYLVKKYPDDFAV
;
A
#
# COMPACT_ATOMS: atom_id res chain seq x y z
N TYR A 1 -17.90 2.38 0.70
CA TYR A 1 -18.30 2.97 2.02
C TYR A 1 -18.95 1.97 2.99
N HIS A 2 -19.21 0.70 2.58
CA HIS A 2 -19.81 -0.33 3.45
C HIS A 2 -18.92 -0.67 4.67
N LEU A 3 -17.61 -0.55 4.55
CA LEU A 3 -16.65 -0.80 5.65
C LEU A 3 -16.57 0.34 6.68
N LYS A 4 -17.09 1.54 6.40
CA LYS A 4 -16.96 2.68 7.31
C LYS A 4 -17.47 2.37 8.73
N LYS A 5 -18.66 1.76 8.85
CA LYS A 5 -19.26 1.47 10.15
C LYS A 5 -18.54 0.34 10.90
N PRO A 6 -18.20 -0.80 10.28
CA PRO A 6 -17.36 -1.81 10.91
C PRO A 6 -16.03 -1.25 11.41
N ILE A 7 -15.30 -0.52 10.58
CA ILE A 7 -14.02 0.09 10.96
C ILE A 7 -14.19 1.07 12.12
N GLN A 8 -15.21 1.95 12.10
CA GLN A 8 -15.42 2.90 13.19
C GLN A 8 -15.69 2.18 14.53
N ASN A 9 -16.45 1.08 14.52
CA ASN A 9 -16.69 0.29 15.73
C ASN A 9 -15.39 -0.30 16.30
N ILE A 10 -14.46 -0.72 15.44
CA ILE A 10 -13.13 -1.19 15.86
C ILE A 10 -12.34 -0.03 16.49
N LEU A 11 -12.23 1.11 15.80
CA LEU A 11 -11.48 2.28 16.25
C LEU A 11 -12.00 2.83 17.60
N ASP A 12 -13.29 2.69 17.89
CA ASP A 12 -13.92 3.16 19.12
C ASP A 12 -13.72 2.18 20.28
N SER A 13 -13.29 0.93 20.01
CA SER A 13 -13.14 -0.10 21.04
C SER A 13 -11.89 0.10 21.89
N ASP A 14 -12.00 -0.24 23.19
CA ASP A 14 -10.86 -0.21 24.10
C ASP A 14 -9.83 -1.30 23.77
N ASP A 15 -10.29 -2.44 23.28
CA ASP A 15 -9.42 -3.54 22.87
C ASP A 15 -8.45 -3.10 21.75
N PHE A 16 -8.97 -2.49 20.70
CA PHE A 16 -8.13 -1.92 19.62
C PHE A 16 -7.12 -0.89 20.16
N LYS A 17 -7.59 0.08 20.97
CA LYS A 17 -6.74 1.16 21.49
C LYS A 17 -5.62 0.66 22.41
N ASN A 18 -5.82 -0.46 23.08
CA ASN A 18 -4.82 -1.06 23.96
C ASN A 18 -3.77 -1.89 23.21
N ASN A 19 -4.09 -2.37 22.00
CA ASN A 19 -3.22 -3.24 21.23
C ASN A 19 -2.48 -2.52 20.09
N ILE A 20 -3.07 -1.45 19.51
CA ILE A 20 -2.45 -0.72 18.40
C ILE A 20 -1.31 0.17 18.90
N SER A 21 -0.19 0.15 18.17
CA SER A 21 0.89 1.11 18.40
C SER A 21 0.43 2.51 18.03
N ASP A 22 0.58 3.47 18.93
CA ASP A 22 0.22 4.88 18.74
C ASP A 22 -1.25 5.10 18.31
N PRO A 23 -2.22 4.93 19.23
CA PRO A 23 -3.65 5.12 18.94
C PRO A 23 -4.03 6.58 18.61
N GLU A 24 -3.09 7.53 18.77
CA GLU A 24 -3.36 8.95 18.52
C GLU A 24 -3.26 9.33 17.03
N ARG A 25 -2.77 8.44 16.17
CA ARG A 25 -2.70 8.65 14.71
C ARG A 25 -4.10 8.86 14.11
N ILE A 26 -4.15 9.59 12.98
CA ILE A 26 -5.40 9.92 12.30
C ILE A 26 -6.14 8.65 11.80
N GLU A 27 -5.43 7.65 11.33
CA GLU A 27 -5.96 6.36 10.89
C GLU A 27 -6.60 5.57 12.03
N CYS A 28 -6.18 5.82 13.27
CA CYS A 28 -6.78 5.20 14.48
C CYS A 28 -7.99 5.97 15.02
N LYS A 29 -8.36 7.10 14.41
CA LYS A 29 -9.46 7.97 14.86
C LYS A 29 -10.61 8.09 13.87
N GLN A 30 -10.32 7.93 12.59
CA GLN A 30 -11.29 8.21 11.53
C GLN A 30 -11.39 7.06 10.53
N ALA A 31 -12.46 6.28 10.61
CA ALA A 31 -12.70 5.16 9.69
C ALA A 31 -12.65 5.54 8.21
N MET A 32 -13.04 6.78 7.85
CA MET A 32 -12.96 7.24 6.47
C MET A 32 -11.52 7.34 5.96
N TYR A 33 -10.56 7.58 6.84
CA TYR A 33 -9.15 7.58 6.47
C TYR A 33 -8.76 6.19 5.93
N SER A 34 -8.98 5.14 6.72
CA SER A 34 -8.72 3.75 6.30
C SER A 34 -9.52 3.37 5.04
N VAL A 35 -10.80 3.74 4.96
CA VAL A 35 -11.62 3.48 3.76
C VAL A 35 -11.00 4.09 2.51
N ILE A 36 -10.49 5.33 2.58
CA ILE A 36 -9.84 6.00 1.45
C ILE A 36 -8.53 5.32 1.10
N GLN A 37 -7.70 4.98 2.09
CA GLN A 37 -6.42 4.33 1.89
C GLN A 37 -6.58 2.99 1.14
N TYR A 38 -7.47 2.13 1.60
CA TYR A 38 -7.72 0.85 0.93
C TYR A 38 -8.47 0.98 -0.40
N SER A 39 -9.18 2.08 -0.64
CA SER A 39 -9.85 2.34 -1.93
C SER A 39 -8.87 2.60 -3.09
N LYS A 40 -7.61 2.92 -2.81
CA LYS A 40 -6.56 3.10 -3.82
C LYS A 40 -6.44 1.88 -4.74
N PHE A 41 -6.49 0.67 -4.17
CA PHE A 41 -6.34 -0.58 -4.92
C PHE A 41 -7.49 -0.86 -5.90
N PRO A 42 -8.78 -0.85 -5.49
CA PRO A 42 -9.87 -1.01 -6.45
C PRO A 42 -9.97 0.14 -7.46
N TRP A 43 -9.51 1.35 -7.13
CA TRP A 43 -9.44 2.44 -8.11
C TRP A 43 -8.35 2.19 -9.15
N LEU A 44 -7.17 1.70 -8.72
CA LEU A 44 -6.09 1.32 -9.62
C LEU A 44 -6.51 0.17 -10.55
N ASP A 45 -7.11 -0.89 -10.01
CA ASP A 45 -7.66 -2.02 -10.77
C ASP A 45 -8.73 -1.57 -11.77
N HIS A 46 -9.61 -0.66 -11.36
CA HIS A 46 -10.63 -0.10 -12.25
C HIS A 46 -10.00 0.70 -13.40
N ALA A 47 -8.99 1.51 -13.11
CA ALA A 47 -8.25 2.26 -14.15
C ALA A 47 -7.56 1.31 -15.13
N ALA A 48 -6.92 0.23 -14.64
CA ALA A 48 -6.29 -0.78 -15.47
C ALA A 48 -7.30 -1.52 -16.36
N LYS A 49 -8.51 -1.81 -15.86
CA LYS A 49 -9.59 -2.42 -16.64
C LYS A 49 -10.19 -1.50 -17.70
N LEU A 50 -10.33 -0.22 -17.41
CA LEU A 50 -10.81 0.78 -18.38
C LEU A 50 -9.79 1.03 -19.48
N ASN A 51 -8.55 1.07 -19.15
CA ASN A 51 -7.37 1.18 -20.01
C ASN A 51 -7.58 2.04 -21.29
N PRO A 52 -7.93 3.33 -21.18
CA PRO A 52 -8.29 4.15 -22.34
C PRO A 52 -7.10 4.47 -23.24
N PHE A 53 -5.87 4.21 -22.79
CA PHE A 53 -4.63 4.50 -23.50
C PHE A 53 -3.89 3.26 -23.98
N ASP A 54 -4.50 2.06 -23.81
CA ASP A 54 -3.88 0.77 -24.15
C ASP A 54 -2.49 0.57 -23.50
N SER A 55 -2.40 0.93 -22.21
CA SER A 55 -1.17 0.84 -21.42
C SER A 55 -1.03 -0.55 -20.77
N ASP A 56 0.21 -0.97 -20.52
CA ASP A 56 0.52 -2.20 -19.81
C ASP A 56 0.79 -1.98 -18.32
N VAL A 57 1.17 -0.75 -17.94
CA VAL A 57 1.59 -0.40 -16.59
C VAL A 57 0.72 0.73 -16.04
N PHE A 58 0.32 0.61 -14.77
CA PHE A 58 -0.53 1.58 -14.08
C PHE A 58 0.00 1.85 -12.68
N PHE A 59 0.01 3.13 -12.29
CA PHE A 59 0.46 3.56 -10.97
C PHE A 59 -0.61 4.39 -10.27
N TRP A 60 -0.73 4.16 -8.96
CA TRP A 60 -1.31 5.10 -8.04
C TRP A 60 -0.26 6.13 -7.67
N LEU A 61 -0.63 7.40 -7.66
CA LEU A 61 0.20 8.50 -7.18
C LEU A 61 -0.63 9.43 -6.32
N ASP A 62 -0.23 9.63 -5.06
CA ASP A 62 -0.87 10.61 -4.19
C ASP A 62 -0.57 12.02 -4.68
N ALA A 63 -1.58 12.87 -4.78
CA ALA A 63 -1.42 14.26 -5.24
C ALA A 63 -0.42 15.06 -4.39
N GLY A 64 -0.25 14.70 -3.11
CA GLY A 64 0.78 15.28 -2.24
C GLY A 64 2.21 14.84 -2.54
N GLY A 65 2.41 13.84 -3.40
CA GLY A 65 3.72 13.33 -3.79
C GLY A 65 4.59 14.39 -4.48
N SER A 66 3.97 15.35 -5.19
CA SER A 66 4.69 16.43 -5.89
C SER A 66 5.60 17.27 -4.99
N ARG A 67 5.37 17.31 -3.68
CA ARG A 67 6.23 18.01 -2.71
C ARG A 67 7.65 17.45 -2.63
N PHE A 68 7.86 16.21 -3.10
CA PHE A 68 9.17 15.57 -3.14
C PHE A 68 9.95 15.87 -4.43
N PHE A 69 9.35 16.52 -5.41
CA PHE A 69 9.96 16.85 -6.71
C PHE A 69 10.60 18.25 -6.74
N ASN A 70 11.05 18.77 -5.60
CA ASN A 70 11.57 20.16 -5.46
C ASN A 70 12.76 20.49 -6.39
N ASN A 71 13.48 19.49 -6.90
CA ASN A 71 14.61 19.66 -7.82
C ASN A 71 14.39 18.95 -9.16
N PHE A 72 13.15 18.63 -9.50
CA PHE A 72 12.84 17.93 -10.75
C PHE A 72 12.83 18.92 -11.91
N ASP A 73 13.56 18.61 -12.97
CA ASP A 73 13.52 19.39 -14.21
C ASP A 73 12.26 19.01 -14.99
N LEU A 74 11.25 19.86 -14.92
CA LEU A 74 9.97 19.66 -15.61
C LEU A 74 10.09 19.81 -17.14
N THR A 75 11.28 20.09 -17.68
CA THR A 75 11.53 20.13 -19.12
C THR A 75 11.96 18.78 -19.68
N GLU A 76 12.30 17.81 -18.84
CA GLU A 76 12.59 16.44 -19.24
C GLU A 76 11.32 15.59 -19.33
N ASP A 77 11.33 14.64 -20.25
CA ASP A 77 10.24 13.67 -20.39
C ASP A 77 10.19 12.76 -19.14
N TYR A 78 8.98 12.51 -18.65
CA TYR A 78 8.77 11.61 -17.52
C TYR A 78 7.69 10.58 -17.90
N PRO A 79 7.92 9.29 -17.65
CA PRO A 79 9.19 8.71 -17.17
C PRO A 79 10.32 8.79 -18.22
N GLY A 80 11.56 9.01 -17.78
CA GLY A 80 12.75 8.97 -18.65
C GLY A 80 13.11 7.55 -19.09
N GLU A 81 14.05 7.42 -20.06
CA GLU A 81 14.46 6.12 -20.64
C GLU A 81 14.85 5.10 -19.57
N ALA A 82 15.69 5.48 -18.58
CA ALA A 82 16.12 4.58 -17.52
C ALA A 82 14.95 4.06 -16.66
N ALA A 83 13.90 4.86 -16.44
CA ALA A 83 12.71 4.42 -15.74
C ALA A 83 11.87 3.47 -16.61
N MET A 84 11.81 3.69 -17.91
CA MET A 84 11.14 2.77 -18.83
C MET A 84 11.85 1.44 -18.91
N ASP A 85 13.19 1.43 -19.01
CA ASP A 85 13.99 0.20 -18.98
C ASP A 85 13.74 -0.59 -17.68
N SER A 86 13.69 0.11 -16.53
CA SER A 86 13.38 -0.53 -15.23
C SER A 86 11.97 -1.12 -15.19
N LEU A 87 10.98 -0.47 -15.80
CA LEU A 87 9.62 -0.99 -15.88
C LEU A 87 9.54 -2.24 -16.78
N ASP A 88 10.31 -2.27 -17.87
CA ASP A 88 10.38 -3.45 -18.75
C ASP A 88 11.06 -4.63 -18.03
N GLU A 89 12.15 -4.37 -17.28
CA GLU A 89 12.85 -5.38 -16.48
C GLU A 89 11.98 -5.93 -15.34
N MET A 90 11.09 -5.11 -14.77
CA MET A 90 10.17 -5.50 -13.70
C MET A 90 9.17 -6.59 -14.15
N GLY A 91 8.85 -6.65 -15.45
CA GLY A 91 7.90 -7.61 -16.00
C GLY A 91 6.50 -7.48 -15.39
N GLU A 92 5.87 -8.59 -15.03
CA GLU A 92 4.50 -8.63 -14.45
C GLU A 92 4.49 -8.47 -12.92
N SER A 93 5.48 -7.80 -12.33
CA SER A 93 5.53 -7.56 -10.89
C SER A 93 4.73 -6.31 -10.47
N PHE A 94 4.49 -6.18 -9.17
CA PHE A 94 3.89 -4.99 -8.57
C PHE A 94 4.96 -4.17 -7.86
N LEU A 95 5.20 -2.96 -8.32
CA LEU A 95 6.22 -2.06 -7.78
C LEU A 95 5.69 -1.32 -6.56
N ILE A 96 6.52 -1.27 -5.52
CA ILE A 96 6.30 -0.45 -4.33
C ILE A 96 7.55 0.36 -4.00
N GLN A 97 7.34 1.48 -3.32
CA GLN A 97 8.45 2.24 -2.75
C GLN A 97 8.72 1.79 -1.32
N MET A 98 10.00 1.46 -1.04
CA MET A 98 10.43 1.14 0.31
C MET A 98 10.74 2.39 1.12
N ASN A 99 10.45 2.34 2.41
CA ASN A 99 10.91 3.35 3.35
C ASN A 99 12.39 3.09 3.66
N CYS A 100 13.27 3.98 3.20
CA CYS A 100 14.72 3.81 3.34
C CYS A 100 15.19 3.75 4.81
N GLU A 101 14.42 4.30 5.75
CA GLU A 101 14.73 4.24 7.19
C GLU A 101 14.64 2.81 7.74
N TYR A 102 13.65 2.03 7.26
CA TYR A 102 13.34 0.70 7.78
C TYR A 102 13.60 -0.43 6.78
N TYR A 103 14.19 -0.12 5.63
CA TYR A 103 14.44 -1.08 4.55
C TYR A 103 15.20 -2.33 5.04
N ARG A 104 16.28 -2.13 5.83
CA ARG A 104 17.07 -3.24 6.35
C ARG A 104 16.28 -4.12 7.30
N ASP A 105 15.52 -3.52 8.20
CA ASP A 105 14.75 -4.23 9.22
C ASP A 105 13.78 -5.22 8.60
N LEU A 106 13.14 -4.85 7.46
CA LEU A 106 12.24 -5.74 6.74
C LEU A 106 12.96 -6.97 6.19
N PHE A 107 14.12 -6.79 5.57
CA PHE A 107 14.85 -7.90 4.94
C PHE A 107 15.62 -8.74 5.95
N GLU A 108 16.12 -8.16 7.03
CA GLU A 108 16.81 -8.85 8.11
C GLU A 108 15.85 -9.61 9.04
N ALA A 109 14.58 -9.21 9.12
CA ALA A 109 13.57 -9.95 9.88
C ALA A 109 13.40 -11.38 9.30
N GLU A 110 13.44 -12.39 10.16
CA GLU A 110 13.20 -13.78 9.73
C GLU A 110 11.76 -13.96 9.23
N GLU A 111 10.78 -13.41 9.97
CA GLU A 111 9.36 -13.46 9.63
C GLU A 111 8.65 -12.24 10.21
N LEU A 112 7.59 -11.75 9.54
CA LEU A 112 6.63 -10.82 10.13
C LEU A 112 5.43 -11.61 10.65
N THR A 113 5.25 -11.58 11.95
CA THR A 113 4.06 -12.16 12.59
C THR A 113 2.84 -11.26 12.40
N ASP A 114 1.65 -11.76 12.70
CA ASP A 114 0.42 -10.96 12.63
C ASP A 114 0.45 -9.77 13.63
N GLU A 115 1.34 -9.78 14.64
CA GLU A 115 1.59 -8.65 15.53
C GLU A 115 2.07 -7.39 14.79
N TYR A 116 2.78 -7.56 13.66
CA TYR A 116 3.16 -6.44 12.81
C TYR A 116 1.96 -5.64 12.31
N LEU A 117 0.79 -6.25 12.16
CA LEU A 117 -0.42 -5.57 11.73
C LEU A 117 -0.95 -4.53 12.75
N TYR A 118 -0.41 -4.53 13.98
CA TYR A 118 -0.67 -3.54 15.03
C TYR A 118 0.45 -2.49 15.16
N ASP A 119 1.54 -2.63 14.38
CA ASP A 119 2.70 -1.71 14.43
C ASP A 119 2.38 -0.37 13.73
N ASN A 120 3.19 0.64 14.03
CA ASN A 120 3.19 1.93 13.34
C ASN A 120 4.41 2.12 12.41
N ARG A 121 5.35 1.17 12.38
CA ARG A 121 6.49 1.19 11.47
C ARG A 121 6.08 0.72 10.09
N SER A 122 6.02 1.65 9.15
CA SER A 122 5.74 1.32 7.75
C SER A 122 7.05 1.09 6.99
N TYR A 123 7.25 -0.13 6.50
CA TYR A 123 8.36 -0.47 5.61
C TYR A 123 8.14 0.03 4.18
N VAL A 124 6.90 0.32 3.82
CA VAL A 124 6.47 0.73 2.48
C VAL A 124 5.91 2.14 2.52
N LEU A 125 6.14 2.91 1.47
CA LEU A 125 5.52 4.22 1.27
C LEU A 125 4.23 4.06 0.46
N GLY A 126 3.12 4.58 0.96
CA GLY A 126 1.81 4.53 0.30
C GLY A 126 1.57 5.63 -0.73
N SER A 127 2.58 6.47 -1.02
CA SER A 127 2.43 7.62 -1.92
C SER A 127 2.48 7.25 -3.39
N MET A 128 3.19 6.20 -3.75
CA MET A 128 3.27 5.65 -5.10
C MET A 128 3.41 4.13 -5.05
N PHE A 129 2.60 3.44 -5.82
CA PHE A 129 2.69 2.00 -6.06
C PHE A 129 1.89 1.64 -7.31
N GLY A 130 2.18 0.50 -7.89
CA GLY A 130 1.49 0.04 -9.09
C GLY A 130 2.30 -1.02 -9.82
N GLY A 131 2.04 -1.23 -11.11
CA GLY A 131 2.77 -2.20 -11.88
C GLY A 131 2.01 -2.66 -13.12
N HIS A 132 2.39 -3.82 -13.62
CA HIS A 132 1.77 -4.40 -14.79
C HIS A 132 0.28 -4.71 -14.53
N LYS A 133 -0.58 -4.44 -15.54
CA LYS A 133 -2.04 -4.65 -15.43
C LYS A 133 -2.45 -6.04 -14.97
N ASN A 134 -1.63 -7.07 -15.26
CA ASN A 134 -1.89 -8.45 -14.84
C ASN A 134 -1.59 -8.68 -13.34
N ALA A 135 -0.66 -7.93 -12.74
CA ALA A 135 -0.33 -8.05 -11.32
C ALA A 135 -1.38 -7.38 -10.41
N ILE A 136 -1.98 -6.27 -10.87
CA ILE A 136 -2.86 -5.42 -10.06
C ILE A 136 -4.03 -6.20 -9.43
N PRO A 137 -4.81 -7.03 -10.17
CA PRO A 137 -5.94 -7.76 -9.57
C PRO A 137 -5.51 -8.74 -8.46
N LYS A 138 -4.34 -9.36 -8.61
CA LYS A 138 -3.78 -10.29 -7.62
C LYS A 138 -3.44 -9.53 -6.34
N ILE A 139 -2.68 -8.44 -6.46
CA ILE A 139 -2.26 -7.65 -5.29
C ILE A 139 -3.46 -6.99 -4.61
N MET A 140 -4.41 -6.46 -5.37
CA MET A 140 -5.66 -5.93 -4.82
C MET A 140 -6.37 -6.98 -3.95
N LYS A 141 -6.50 -8.22 -4.45
CA LYS A 141 -7.11 -9.30 -3.67
C LYS A 141 -6.32 -9.63 -2.41
N MET A 142 -4.99 -9.71 -2.50
CA MET A 142 -4.14 -10.01 -1.33
C MET A 142 -4.26 -8.92 -0.25
N VAL A 143 -4.31 -7.65 -0.64
CA VAL A 143 -4.53 -6.52 0.29
C VAL A 143 -5.92 -6.60 0.93
N ASP A 144 -6.96 -6.93 0.15
CA ASP A 144 -8.33 -7.11 0.66
C ASP A 144 -8.39 -8.29 1.65
N ASP A 145 -7.73 -9.41 1.35
CA ASP A 145 -7.64 -10.56 2.25
C ASP A 145 -6.95 -10.19 3.58
N VAL A 146 -5.86 -9.40 3.55
CA VAL A 146 -5.21 -8.91 4.77
C VAL A 146 -6.15 -8.00 5.57
N LEU A 147 -6.82 -7.06 4.91
CA LEU A 147 -7.76 -6.16 5.57
C LEU A 147 -8.93 -6.92 6.21
N MET A 148 -9.54 -7.84 5.46
CA MET A 148 -10.78 -8.51 5.90
C MET A 148 -10.51 -9.65 6.87
N ASP A 149 -9.55 -10.52 6.57
CA ASP A 149 -9.37 -11.79 7.27
C ASP A 149 -8.36 -11.69 8.42
N LYS A 150 -7.40 -10.74 8.34
CA LYS A 150 -6.37 -10.59 9.37
C LYS A 150 -6.52 -9.33 10.23
N MET A 151 -7.16 -8.29 9.70
CA MET A 151 -7.38 -7.08 10.47
C MET A 151 -8.82 -7.01 10.99
N ILE A 152 -9.81 -6.82 10.13
CA ILE A 152 -11.19 -6.62 10.57
C ILE A 152 -11.74 -7.81 11.35
N ALA A 153 -11.45 -9.05 10.92
CA ALA A 153 -11.87 -10.25 11.62
C ALA A 153 -11.29 -10.37 13.04
N GLU A 154 -10.09 -9.81 13.25
CA GLU A 154 -9.38 -9.80 14.54
C GLU A 154 -9.57 -8.47 15.32
N ASN A 155 -10.62 -7.70 15.00
CA ASN A 155 -10.89 -6.37 15.58
C ASN A 155 -9.72 -5.39 15.48
N ASN A 156 -8.97 -5.47 14.40
CA ASN A 156 -7.88 -4.57 14.08
C ASN A 156 -8.17 -3.79 12.78
N VAL A 157 -7.53 -2.66 12.63
CA VAL A 157 -7.41 -1.92 11.37
C VAL A 157 -6.16 -1.05 11.40
N ASN A 158 -5.43 -1.03 10.30
CA ASN A 158 -4.25 -0.18 10.15
C ASN A 158 -4.22 0.37 8.71
N ASN A 159 -3.24 1.21 8.38
CA ASN A 159 -3.13 1.77 7.03
C ASN A 159 -2.66 0.71 6.01
N GLU A 160 -2.81 1.03 4.73
CA GLU A 160 -2.46 0.15 3.61
C GLU A 160 -0.95 -0.15 3.52
N GLN A 161 -0.10 0.74 4.06
CA GLN A 161 1.35 0.57 4.07
C GLN A 161 1.78 -0.62 4.95
N ILE A 162 1.08 -0.80 6.07
CA ILE A 162 1.30 -1.96 6.95
C ILE A 162 0.88 -3.25 6.24
N ALA A 163 -0.27 -3.25 5.56
CA ALA A 163 -0.71 -4.41 4.78
C ALA A 163 0.28 -4.75 3.65
N LEU A 164 0.76 -3.74 2.92
CA LEU A 164 1.78 -3.94 1.87
C LEU A 164 3.09 -4.45 2.44
N GLY A 165 3.60 -3.89 3.54
CA GLY A 165 4.84 -4.36 4.19
C GLY A 165 4.74 -5.83 4.61
N TYR A 166 3.60 -6.23 5.18
CA TYR A 166 3.31 -7.62 5.51
C TYR A 166 3.35 -8.54 4.26
N LEU A 167 2.72 -8.09 3.17
CA LEU A 167 2.64 -8.86 1.92
C LEU A 167 3.99 -9.00 1.22
N VAL A 168 4.77 -7.92 1.15
CA VAL A 168 6.12 -7.94 0.56
C VAL A 168 7.01 -8.97 1.24
N LYS A 169 6.97 -9.02 2.57
CA LYS A 169 7.77 -9.99 3.32
C LYS A 169 7.30 -11.42 3.08
N LYS A 170 6.00 -11.62 2.98
CA LYS A 170 5.39 -12.95 2.84
C LYS A 170 5.45 -13.50 1.41
N TYR A 171 5.39 -12.62 0.42
CA TYR A 171 5.31 -12.97 -1.01
C TYR A 171 6.28 -12.12 -1.84
N PRO A 172 7.60 -12.17 -1.54
CA PRO A 172 8.58 -11.26 -2.17
C PRO A 172 8.61 -11.36 -3.70
N ASP A 173 8.34 -12.52 -4.27
CA ASP A 173 8.36 -12.75 -5.72
C ASP A 173 7.23 -12.00 -6.48
N ASP A 174 6.23 -11.48 -5.79
CA ASP A 174 5.12 -10.74 -6.39
C ASP A 174 5.41 -9.23 -6.47
N PHE A 175 6.50 -8.78 -5.86
CA PHE A 175 6.81 -7.37 -5.73
C PHE A 175 8.18 -7.03 -6.32
N ALA A 176 8.25 -5.86 -6.99
CA ALA A 176 9.48 -5.16 -7.30
C ALA A 176 9.68 -4.00 -6.30
N VAL A 177 10.91 -3.72 -5.88
CA VAL A 177 11.28 -2.69 -4.90
C VAL A 177 12.43 -1.85 -5.40
#